data_0d91cb1e7f18b4e725b1d0b5f46cc830
#
_entry.id   0d91cb1e7f18b4e725b1d0b5f46cc830
#
_cell.length_a   1.000
_cell.length_b   1.000
_cell.length_c   1.000
_cell.angle_alpha   90.00
_cell.angle_beta   90.00
_cell.angle_gamma   90.00
#
_symmetry.space_group_name_H-M   'P 1'
#
loop_
_entity.id
_entity.type
_entity.pdbx_description
1 polymer ?
#
loop_
_entity_poly.entity_id
_entity_poly.type
_entity_poly.pdbx_seq_one_letter_code
_entity_poly.pdbx_strand_id
1 'polypeptide(L)'
;MPSAKPARERILDAAHELMLTVGLARATTKEIAKGADCSEAALYKHFASKEELFIRVLSERLPRLGPLLRSLAAEPDRAPLEENLTEIVRQAALFYEQSFPIAASLYAQTELKRRHDEAMRELGTGPHLPIEGLAAYLRAEQEAGRVREDADAFAAASLLLGACAQRAFAYDVLGEGGLPPADAFARRLVRTVLVGIGGVSG
;
A
#
# COMPACT_ATOMS: atom_id res chain seq x y z
N MET A 1 7.48 33.15 -8.38
CA MET A 1 6.51 32.34 -9.14
C MET A 1 6.75 30.90 -8.75
N PRO A 2 5.77 30.16 -8.22
CA PRO A 2 5.94 28.71 -8.03
C PRO A 2 6.17 28.08 -9.41
N SER A 3 7.24 27.29 -9.56
CA SER A 3 7.53 26.54 -10.76
C SER A 3 6.35 25.63 -11.11
N ALA A 4 5.90 25.65 -12.35
CA ALA A 4 4.82 24.78 -12.80
C ALA A 4 5.21 23.30 -12.52
N LYS A 5 4.28 22.53 -11.94
CA LYS A 5 4.50 21.11 -11.60
C LYS A 5 4.96 20.35 -12.85
N PRO A 6 6.00 19.51 -12.77
CA PRO A 6 6.50 18.74 -13.92
C PRO A 6 5.38 17.92 -14.59
N ALA A 7 5.44 17.74 -15.90
CA ALA A 7 4.39 17.02 -16.65
C ALA A 7 4.15 15.60 -16.10
N ARG A 8 5.20 14.86 -15.74
CA ARG A 8 5.11 13.53 -15.13
C ARG A 8 4.28 13.55 -13.85
N GLU A 9 4.49 14.53 -12.99
CA GLU A 9 3.77 14.66 -11.72
C GLU A 9 2.28 15.01 -11.95
N ARG A 10 1.96 15.88 -12.92
CA ARG A 10 0.58 16.20 -13.28
C ARG A 10 -0.15 14.98 -13.83
N ILE A 11 0.53 14.14 -14.61
CA ILE A 11 -0.03 12.90 -15.17
C ILE A 11 -0.35 11.91 -14.04
N LEU A 12 0.56 11.73 -13.08
CA LEU A 12 0.32 10.86 -11.92
C LEU A 12 -0.83 11.34 -11.06
N ASP A 13 -0.96 12.66 -10.83
CA ASP A 13 -2.07 13.21 -10.05
C ASP A 13 -3.41 13.02 -10.77
N ALA A 14 -3.48 13.31 -12.06
CA ALA A 14 -4.69 13.12 -12.86
C ALA A 14 -5.10 11.64 -12.94
N ALA A 15 -4.12 10.75 -13.08
CA ALA A 15 -4.37 9.31 -13.08
C ALA A 15 -4.89 8.85 -11.71
N HIS A 16 -4.29 9.28 -10.61
CA HIS A 16 -4.73 8.97 -9.26
C HIS A 16 -6.19 9.40 -9.02
N GLU A 17 -6.52 10.65 -9.34
CA GLU A 17 -7.88 11.18 -9.20
C GLU A 17 -8.90 10.36 -10.01
N LEU A 18 -8.60 10.07 -11.27
CA LEU A 18 -9.47 9.24 -12.12
C LEU A 18 -9.63 7.81 -11.58
N MET A 19 -8.55 7.20 -11.09
CA MET A 19 -8.61 5.85 -10.53
C MET A 19 -9.51 5.78 -9.29
N LEU A 20 -9.52 6.81 -8.45
CA LEU A 20 -10.39 6.90 -7.28
C LEU A 20 -11.86 7.19 -7.65
N THR A 21 -12.10 8.00 -8.68
CA THR A 21 -13.45 8.46 -9.02
C THR A 21 -14.22 7.52 -9.95
N VAL A 22 -13.56 6.97 -10.97
CA VAL A 22 -14.21 6.11 -11.98
C VAL A 22 -13.69 4.67 -11.99
N GLY A 23 -12.68 4.38 -11.18
CA GLY A 23 -11.99 3.08 -11.11
C GLY A 23 -10.99 2.85 -12.24
N LEU A 24 -10.06 1.92 -12.01
CA LEU A 24 -8.96 1.60 -12.93
C LEU A 24 -9.44 1.23 -14.33
N ALA A 25 -10.52 0.48 -14.41
CA ALA A 25 -11.06 -0.03 -15.67
C ALA A 25 -11.52 1.08 -16.61
N ARG A 26 -12.12 2.13 -16.06
CA ARG A 26 -12.70 3.25 -16.81
C ARG A 26 -11.71 4.40 -17.03
N ALA A 27 -10.67 4.53 -16.23
CA ALA A 27 -9.64 5.55 -16.39
C ALA A 27 -8.91 5.35 -17.73
N THR A 28 -9.14 6.21 -18.71
CA THR A 28 -8.48 6.14 -20.02
C THR A 28 -7.28 7.06 -20.08
N THR A 29 -6.24 6.69 -20.87
CA THR A 29 -5.07 7.55 -21.08
C THR A 29 -5.43 8.90 -21.69
N LYS A 30 -6.49 8.96 -22.50
CA LYS A 30 -7.02 10.21 -23.07
C LYS A 30 -7.59 11.13 -22.00
N GLU A 31 -8.37 10.61 -21.05
CA GLU A 31 -8.93 11.39 -19.94
C GLU A 31 -7.84 11.82 -18.96
N ILE A 32 -6.87 10.94 -18.68
CA ILE A 32 -5.71 11.27 -17.85
C ILE A 32 -4.89 12.39 -18.49
N ALA A 33 -4.59 12.31 -19.78
CA ALA A 33 -3.85 13.34 -20.51
C ALA A 33 -4.59 14.69 -20.49
N LYS A 34 -5.93 14.68 -20.67
CA LYS A 34 -6.77 15.86 -20.55
C LYS A 34 -6.72 16.46 -19.14
N GLY A 35 -6.83 15.65 -18.09
CA GLY A 35 -6.73 16.09 -16.68
C GLY A 35 -5.35 16.64 -16.32
N ALA A 36 -4.29 16.14 -16.96
CA ALA A 36 -2.92 16.57 -16.78
C ALA A 36 -2.51 17.77 -17.64
N ASP A 37 -3.43 18.32 -18.44
CA ASP A 37 -3.15 19.38 -19.43
C ASP A 37 -1.96 19.02 -20.34
N CYS A 38 -2.05 17.85 -20.99
CA CYS A 38 -1.05 17.39 -21.94
C CYS A 38 -1.68 16.52 -23.05
N SER A 39 -0.91 16.21 -24.07
CA SER A 39 -1.33 15.25 -25.11
C SER A 39 -1.09 13.80 -24.64
N GLU A 40 -1.87 12.87 -25.19
CA GLU A 40 -1.65 11.44 -24.94
C GLU A 40 -0.25 10.97 -25.38
N ALA A 41 0.29 11.55 -26.49
CA ALA A 41 1.67 11.32 -26.91
C ALA A 41 2.70 11.81 -25.87
N ALA A 42 2.43 12.91 -25.17
CA ALA A 42 3.28 13.38 -24.09
C ALA A 42 3.22 12.46 -22.85
N LEU A 43 2.06 11.88 -22.55
CA LEU A 43 1.92 10.87 -21.49
C LEU A 43 2.82 9.66 -21.77
N TYR A 44 2.79 9.13 -23.00
CA TYR A 44 3.61 7.98 -23.38
C TYR A 44 5.12 8.26 -23.50
N LYS A 45 5.56 9.52 -23.43
CA LYS A 45 6.99 9.85 -23.21
C LYS A 45 7.47 9.59 -21.79
N HIS A 46 6.54 9.56 -20.82
CA HIS A 46 6.84 9.38 -19.39
C HIS A 46 6.55 7.96 -18.89
N PHE A 47 5.60 7.26 -19.52
CA PHE A 47 5.15 5.94 -19.12
C PHE A 47 5.00 5.06 -20.34
N ALA A 48 5.66 3.90 -20.36
CA ALA A 48 5.67 2.99 -21.51
C ALA A 48 4.28 2.36 -21.77
N SER A 49 3.45 2.24 -20.73
CA SER A 49 2.12 1.68 -20.84
C SER A 49 1.14 2.29 -19.82
N LYS A 50 -0.15 2.05 -20.03
CA LYS A 50 -1.20 2.39 -19.06
C LYS A 50 -0.99 1.61 -17.75
N GLU A 51 -0.60 0.36 -17.85
CA GLU A 51 -0.34 -0.52 -16.73
C GLU A 51 0.84 0.01 -15.87
N GLU A 52 1.93 0.43 -16.50
CA GLU A 52 3.04 1.08 -15.79
C GLU A 52 2.57 2.34 -15.06
N LEU A 53 1.82 3.22 -15.75
CA LEU A 53 1.29 4.44 -15.13
C LEU A 53 0.49 4.10 -13.86
N PHE A 54 -0.36 3.09 -13.91
CA PHE A 54 -1.17 2.69 -12.77
C PHE A 54 -0.33 2.12 -11.62
N ILE A 55 0.68 1.31 -11.91
CA ILE A 55 1.62 0.80 -10.90
C ILE A 55 2.37 1.97 -10.25
N ARG A 56 2.79 2.97 -11.03
CA ARG A 56 3.44 4.18 -10.51
C ARG A 56 2.51 5.01 -9.62
N VAL A 57 1.24 5.14 -9.96
CA VAL A 57 0.25 5.78 -9.08
C VAL A 57 0.18 5.07 -7.74
N LEU A 58 0.04 3.74 -7.73
CA LEU A 58 -0.01 2.95 -6.50
C LEU A 58 1.26 3.12 -5.64
N SER A 59 2.43 3.23 -6.27
CA SER A 59 3.70 3.33 -5.55
C SER A 59 4.08 4.76 -5.13
N GLU A 60 3.58 5.79 -5.82
CA GLU A 60 4.04 7.17 -5.65
C GLU A 60 2.94 8.13 -5.11
N ARG A 61 1.66 7.76 -5.21
CA ARG A 61 0.52 8.59 -4.78
C ARG A 61 -0.25 8.05 -3.58
N LEU A 62 -0.13 6.76 -3.30
CA LEU A 62 -0.70 6.17 -2.10
C LEU A 62 0.24 6.30 -0.89
N PRO A 63 -0.26 6.08 0.34
CA PRO A 63 0.57 6.09 1.54
C PRO A 63 1.84 5.25 1.39
N ARG A 64 2.96 5.77 1.88
CA ARG A 64 4.32 5.28 1.55
C ARG A 64 4.73 4.06 2.37
N LEU A 65 3.97 2.99 2.33
CA LEU A 65 4.27 1.76 3.07
C LEU A 65 5.62 1.16 2.67
N GLY A 66 5.92 1.03 1.39
CA GLY A 66 7.19 0.45 0.92
C GLY A 66 8.44 1.24 1.33
N PRO A 67 8.51 2.57 1.13
CA PRO A 67 9.60 3.39 1.65
C PRO A 67 9.76 3.31 3.16
N LEU A 68 8.66 3.30 3.93
CA LEU A 68 8.70 3.15 5.39
C LEU A 68 9.34 1.82 5.80
N LEU A 69 8.91 0.70 5.23
CA LEU A 69 9.47 -0.62 5.53
C LEU A 69 10.97 -0.69 5.23
N ARG A 70 11.42 -0.12 4.11
CA ARG A 70 12.85 -0.05 3.79
C ARG A 70 13.64 0.82 4.78
N SER A 71 13.10 1.96 5.19
CA SER A 71 13.73 2.85 6.17
C SER A 71 13.89 2.16 7.53
N LEU A 72 12.87 1.46 7.99
CA LEU A 72 12.91 0.74 9.27
C LEU A 72 13.82 -0.49 9.22
N ALA A 73 13.90 -1.18 8.09
CA ALA A 73 14.84 -2.28 7.91
C ALA A 73 16.31 -1.80 7.92
N ALA A 74 16.56 -0.56 7.47
CA ALA A 74 17.90 0.04 7.49
C ALA A 74 18.29 0.59 8.89
N GLU A 75 17.32 1.04 9.68
CA GLU A 75 17.49 1.63 10.99
C GLU A 75 16.46 1.06 11.99
N PRO A 76 16.59 -0.21 12.41
CA PRO A 76 15.61 -0.87 13.28
C PRO A 76 15.52 -0.21 14.67
N ASP A 77 16.62 0.35 15.19
CA ASP A 77 16.69 1.00 16.50
C ASP A 77 16.13 2.44 16.56
N ARG A 78 15.51 2.91 15.48
CA ARG A 78 15.01 4.30 15.38
C ARG A 78 13.95 4.63 16.44
N ALA A 79 13.11 3.66 16.80
CA ALA A 79 12.09 3.80 17.84
C ALA A 79 11.77 2.41 18.45
N PRO A 80 11.06 2.35 19.59
CA PRO A 80 10.56 1.09 20.13
C PRO A 80 9.76 0.26 19.12
N LEU A 81 9.86 -1.06 19.18
CA LEU A 81 9.18 -2.01 18.28
C LEU A 81 7.68 -1.70 18.15
N GLU A 82 6.99 -1.45 19.26
CA GLU A 82 5.55 -1.16 19.27
C GLU A 82 5.21 0.12 18.49
N GLU A 83 6.06 1.17 18.60
CA GLU A 83 5.88 2.41 17.86
C GLU A 83 6.10 2.21 16.36
N ASN A 84 7.19 1.53 15.99
CA ASN A 84 7.50 1.21 14.58
C ASN A 84 6.37 0.38 13.94
N LEU A 85 5.92 -0.67 14.62
CA LEU A 85 4.80 -1.51 14.13
C LEU A 85 3.50 -0.72 14.04
N THR A 86 3.22 0.16 15.00
CA THR A 86 2.01 1.00 14.98
C THR A 86 2.02 1.93 13.76
N GLU A 87 3.16 2.55 13.46
CA GLU A 87 3.28 3.40 12.26
C GLU A 87 3.16 2.59 10.96
N ILE A 88 3.78 1.40 10.88
CA ILE A 88 3.64 0.50 9.74
C ILE A 88 2.15 0.14 9.51
N VAL A 89 1.47 -0.30 10.55
CA VAL A 89 0.05 -0.69 10.47
C VAL A 89 -0.84 0.49 10.13
N ARG A 90 -0.57 1.67 10.68
CA ARG A 90 -1.28 2.91 10.35
C ARG A 90 -1.14 3.25 8.86
N GLN A 91 0.07 3.24 8.33
CA GLN A 91 0.33 3.49 6.91
C GLN A 91 -0.28 2.41 6.01
N ALA A 92 -0.23 1.15 6.43
CA ALA A 92 -0.85 0.04 5.71
C ALA A 92 -2.37 0.19 5.67
N ALA A 93 -3.01 0.55 6.79
CA ALA A 93 -4.45 0.79 6.83
C ALA A 93 -4.87 1.87 5.83
N LEU A 94 -4.19 3.02 5.82
CA LEU A 94 -4.45 4.12 4.89
C LEU A 94 -4.16 3.73 3.43
N PHE A 95 -3.10 2.94 3.20
CA PHE A 95 -2.78 2.42 1.87
C PHE A 95 -3.90 1.52 1.34
N TYR A 96 -4.36 0.56 2.14
CA TYR A 96 -5.40 -0.37 1.70
C TYR A 96 -6.77 0.30 1.54
N GLU A 97 -7.12 1.30 2.36
CA GLU A 97 -8.33 2.10 2.18
C GLU A 97 -8.38 2.75 0.78
N GLN A 98 -7.26 3.29 0.31
CA GLN A 98 -7.19 3.96 -0.98
C GLN A 98 -6.98 2.98 -2.15
N SER A 99 -6.22 1.90 -1.95
CA SER A 99 -5.91 0.94 -3.01
C SER A 99 -7.01 -0.09 -3.25
N PHE A 100 -7.82 -0.40 -2.25
CA PHE A 100 -8.83 -1.45 -2.34
C PHE A 100 -9.88 -1.21 -3.46
N PRO A 101 -10.50 -0.02 -3.61
CA PRO A 101 -11.44 0.23 -4.70
C PRO A 101 -10.78 0.09 -6.09
N ILE A 102 -9.49 0.48 -6.19
CA ILE A 102 -8.71 0.34 -7.41
C ILE A 102 -8.48 -1.14 -7.73
N ALA A 103 -8.03 -1.91 -6.73
CA ALA A 103 -7.79 -3.35 -6.86
C ALA A 103 -9.08 -4.12 -7.17
N ALA A 104 -10.20 -3.80 -6.53
CA ALA A 104 -11.49 -4.43 -6.79
C ALA A 104 -11.91 -4.27 -8.26
N SER A 105 -11.74 -3.09 -8.85
CA SER A 105 -12.02 -2.85 -10.25
C SER A 105 -11.12 -3.65 -11.21
N LEU A 106 -9.87 -3.90 -10.80
CA LEU A 106 -8.92 -4.72 -11.54
C LEU A 106 -9.33 -6.21 -11.53
N TYR A 107 -9.67 -6.74 -10.35
CA TYR A 107 -10.07 -8.14 -10.20
C TYR A 107 -11.38 -8.48 -10.95
N ALA A 108 -12.23 -7.49 -11.21
CA ALA A 108 -13.45 -7.66 -12.00
C ALA A 108 -13.20 -7.86 -13.50
N GLN A 109 -11.98 -7.64 -14.00
CA GLN A 109 -11.65 -7.72 -15.43
C GLN A 109 -10.39 -8.57 -15.66
N THR A 110 -10.61 -9.84 -16.05
CA THR A 110 -9.53 -10.85 -16.22
C THR A 110 -8.39 -10.38 -17.12
N GLU A 111 -8.69 -9.79 -18.27
CA GLU A 111 -7.66 -9.35 -19.22
C GLU A 111 -6.86 -8.15 -18.71
N LEU A 112 -7.51 -7.19 -18.05
CA LEU A 112 -6.84 -6.06 -17.44
C LEU A 112 -5.94 -6.53 -16.28
N LYS A 113 -6.43 -7.47 -15.46
CA LYS A 113 -5.65 -8.08 -14.39
C LYS A 113 -4.42 -8.80 -14.94
N ARG A 114 -4.56 -9.61 -15.99
CA ARG A 114 -3.44 -10.32 -16.62
C ARG A 114 -2.33 -9.36 -17.05
N ARG A 115 -2.67 -8.29 -17.79
CA ARG A 115 -1.70 -7.27 -18.23
C ARG A 115 -1.05 -6.53 -17.07
N HIS A 116 -1.83 -6.22 -16.04
CA HIS A 116 -1.30 -5.58 -14.84
C HIS A 116 -0.32 -6.49 -14.09
N ASP A 117 -0.65 -7.77 -13.93
CA ASP A 117 0.23 -8.76 -13.30
C ASP A 117 1.54 -8.97 -14.10
N GLU A 118 1.46 -8.94 -15.43
CA GLU A 118 2.65 -8.99 -16.31
C GLU A 118 3.54 -7.77 -16.10
N ALA A 119 2.96 -6.57 -16.14
CA ALA A 119 3.71 -5.33 -15.93
C ALA A 119 4.32 -5.25 -14.51
N MET A 120 3.63 -5.73 -13.48
CA MET A 120 4.20 -5.82 -12.13
C MET A 120 5.41 -6.76 -12.08
N ARG A 121 5.36 -7.91 -12.75
CA ARG A 121 6.49 -8.86 -12.83
C ARG A 121 7.69 -8.26 -13.56
N GLU A 122 7.46 -7.56 -14.68
CA GLU A 122 8.50 -6.86 -15.44
C GLU A 122 9.17 -5.74 -14.63
N LEU A 123 8.40 -5.04 -13.80
CA LEU A 123 8.89 -3.97 -12.92
C LEU A 123 9.47 -4.50 -11.59
N GLY A 124 9.46 -5.81 -11.36
CA GLY A 124 9.95 -6.41 -10.12
C GLY A 124 9.18 -5.93 -8.88
N THR A 125 7.86 -5.70 -9.02
CA THR A 125 7.00 -5.24 -7.92
C THR A 125 5.77 -6.14 -7.77
N GLY A 126 5.02 -5.98 -6.66
CA GLY A 126 3.80 -6.74 -6.45
C GLY A 126 3.26 -6.66 -5.04
N PRO A 127 2.03 -7.16 -4.81
CA PRO A 127 1.35 -7.10 -3.51
C PRO A 127 1.99 -7.95 -2.41
N HIS A 128 2.91 -8.88 -2.76
CA HIS A 128 3.68 -9.69 -1.80
C HIS A 128 4.80 -8.89 -1.12
N LEU A 129 5.38 -7.89 -1.81
CA LEU A 129 6.55 -7.16 -1.31
C LEU A 129 6.34 -6.47 0.05
N PRO A 130 5.19 -5.86 0.37
CA PRO A 130 4.97 -5.33 1.72
C PRO A 130 5.04 -6.40 2.81
N ILE A 131 4.50 -7.61 2.55
CA ILE A 131 4.53 -8.72 3.52
C ILE A 131 5.97 -9.20 3.73
N GLU A 132 6.71 -9.39 2.64
CA GLU A 132 8.13 -9.80 2.69
C GLU A 132 8.99 -8.74 3.38
N GLY A 133 8.74 -7.45 3.10
CA GLY A 133 9.44 -6.34 3.74
C GLY A 133 9.19 -6.27 5.25
N LEU A 134 7.93 -6.43 5.68
CA LEU A 134 7.61 -6.47 7.10
C LEU A 134 8.17 -7.73 7.77
N ALA A 135 8.12 -8.88 7.11
CA ALA A 135 8.73 -10.11 7.65
C ALA A 135 10.25 -9.98 7.77
N ALA A 136 10.92 -9.30 6.83
CA ALA A 136 12.36 -9.03 6.93
C ALA A 136 12.67 -8.09 8.10
N TYR A 137 11.87 -7.04 8.30
CA TYR A 137 11.99 -6.17 9.47
C TYR A 137 11.83 -6.94 10.79
N LEU A 138 10.80 -7.79 10.90
CA LEU A 138 10.58 -8.60 12.11
C LEU A 138 11.72 -9.58 12.38
N ARG A 139 12.34 -10.17 11.34
CA ARG A 139 13.54 -11.01 11.52
C ARG A 139 14.72 -10.21 12.04
N ALA A 140 14.94 -9.00 11.55
CA ALA A 140 15.98 -8.12 12.10
C ALA A 140 15.71 -7.79 13.59
N GLU A 141 14.44 -7.61 13.96
CA GLU A 141 14.04 -7.41 15.36
C GLU A 141 14.23 -8.68 16.22
N GLN A 142 14.10 -9.89 15.64
CA GLN A 142 14.45 -11.16 16.30
C GLN A 142 15.96 -11.28 16.54
N GLU A 143 16.78 -10.97 15.53
CA GLU A 143 18.25 -10.96 15.65
C GLU A 143 18.72 -9.96 16.72
N ALA A 144 18.00 -8.86 16.89
CA ALA A 144 18.24 -7.87 17.94
C ALA A 144 17.64 -8.23 19.32
N GLY A 145 16.97 -9.39 19.44
CA GLY A 145 16.35 -9.86 20.69
C GLY A 145 15.09 -9.10 21.12
N ARG A 146 14.49 -8.30 20.26
CA ARG A 146 13.25 -7.55 20.55
C ARG A 146 11.97 -8.27 20.15
N VAL A 147 12.07 -9.27 19.27
CA VAL A 147 11.02 -10.22 18.94
C VAL A 147 11.48 -11.62 19.32
N ARG A 148 10.58 -12.46 19.82
CA ARG A 148 10.90 -13.85 20.22
C ARG A 148 11.42 -14.64 19.02
N GLU A 149 12.43 -15.49 19.24
CA GLU A 149 13.04 -16.32 18.19
C GLU A 149 12.06 -17.35 17.59
N ASP A 150 11.11 -17.84 18.39
CA ASP A 150 10.09 -18.82 17.97
C ASP A 150 8.89 -18.20 17.25
N ALA A 151 8.80 -16.87 17.14
CA ALA A 151 7.73 -16.21 16.41
C ALA A 151 7.94 -16.35 14.89
N ASP A 152 6.91 -16.79 14.17
CA ASP A 152 6.94 -16.78 12.70
C ASP A 152 6.77 -15.35 12.18
N ALA A 153 7.87 -14.76 11.73
CA ALA A 153 7.90 -13.38 11.21
C ALA A 153 7.00 -13.20 9.98
N PHE A 154 6.86 -14.21 9.12
CA PHE A 154 6.00 -14.13 7.94
C PHE A 154 4.51 -14.19 8.33
N ALA A 155 4.16 -15.09 9.26
CA ALA A 155 2.80 -15.17 9.79
C ALA A 155 2.41 -13.88 10.52
N ALA A 156 3.30 -13.31 11.34
CA ALA A 156 3.05 -12.04 12.03
C ALA A 156 2.86 -10.87 11.04
N ALA A 157 3.70 -10.78 10.01
CA ALA A 157 3.55 -9.80 8.93
C ALA A 157 2.23 -9.96 8.19
N SER A 158 1.86 -11.21 7.87
CA SER A 158 0.59 -11.54 7.20
C SER A 158 -0.62 -11.18 8.04
N LEU A 159 -0.60 -11.41 9.36
CA LEU A 159 -1.67 -11.01 10.28
C LEU A 159 -1.82 -9.48 10.33
N LEU A 160 -0.73 -8.75 10.48
CA LEU A 160 -0.74 -7.28 10.57
C LEU A 160 -1.25 -6.63 9.29
N LEU A 161 -0.69 -6.99 8.14
CA LEU A 161 -1.08 -6.40 6.85
C LEU A 161 -2.42 -6.95 6.34
N GLY A 162 -2.70 -8.23 6.59
CA GLY A 162 -3.98 -8.86 6.26
C GLY A 162 -5.15 -8.21 7.00
N ALA A 163 -4.99 -7.88 8.28
CA ALA A 163 -6.00 -7.16 9.05
C ALA A 163 -6.27 -5.74 8.47
N CYS A 164 -5.24 -5.06 7.95
CA CYS A 164 -5.40 -3.76 7.28
C CYS A 164 -6.20 -3.89 5.98
N ALA A 165 -5.88 -4.88 5.16
CA ALA A 165 -6.60 -5.15 3.91
C ALA A 165 -8.05 -5.58 4.18
N GLN A 166 -8.26 -6.47 5.14
CA GLN A 166 -9.58 -6.93 5.55
C GLN A 166 -10.43 -5.78 6.12
N ARG A 167 -9.82 -4.88 6.90
CA ARG A 167 -10.49 -3.68 7.40
C ARG A 167 -11.01 -2.81 6.24
N ALA A 168 -10.19 -2.54 5.22
CA ALA A 168 -10.60 -1.76 4.06
C ALA A 168 -11.77 -2.42 3.32
N PHE A 169 -11.71 -3.75 3.13
CA PHE A 169 -12.78 -4.52 2.49
C PHE A 169 -14.08 -4.55 3.30
N ALA A 170 -13.98 -4.90 4.59
CA ALA A 170 -15.17 -5.19 5.40
C ALA A 170 -16.01 -3.96 5.74
N TYR A 171 -15.38 -2.78 5.80
CA TYR A 171 -16.05 -1.54 6.20
C TYR A 171 -16.35 -0.60 5.03
N ASP A 172 -15.97 -0.93 3.80
CA ASP A 172 -16.27 -0.15 2.59
C ASP A 172 -17.79 0.11 2.44
N VAL A 173 -18.60 -0.88 2.75
CA VAL A 173 -20.07 -0.80 2.70
C VAL A 173 -20.66 0.26 3.63
N LEU A 174 -19.96 0.67 4.67
CA LEU A 174 -20.45 1.66 5.64
C LEU A 174 -20.24 3.11 5.19
N GLY A 175 -19.49 3.32 4.10
CA GLY A 175 -19.18 4.64 3.58
C GLY A 175 -18.30 5.49 4.50
N GLU A 176 -18.27 6.81 4.26
CA GLU A 176 -17.48 7.75 5.04
C GLU A 176 -17.89 7.74 6.53
N GLY A 177 -16.91 7.55 7.40
CA GLY A 177 -17.09 7.52 8.86
C GLY A 177 -17.41 6.15 9.47
N GLY A 178 -17.62 5.10 8.66
CA GLY A 178 -17.84 3.73 9.15
C GLY A 178 -16.57 3.03 9.66
N LEU A 179 -15.41 3.47 9.21
CA LEU A 179 -14.12 2.91 9.60
C LEU A 179 -13.66 3.44 10.96
N PRO A 180 -13.19 2.58 11.89
CA PRO A 180 -12.47 3.04 13.07
C PRO A 180 -11.25 3.89 12.67
N PRO A 181 -10.89 4.97 13.39
CA PRO A 181 -9.69 5.76 13.07
C PRO A 181 -8.45 4.88 12.93
N ALA A 182 -7.66 5.09 11.87
CA ALA A 182 -6.49 4.28 11.56
C ALA A 182 -5.49 4.18 12.73
N ASP A 183 -5.28 5.26 13.47
CA ASP A 183 -4.40 5.28 14.64
C ASP A 183 -4.91 4.40 15.79
N ALA A 184 -6.21 4.43 16.07
CA ALA A 184 -6.79 3.59 17.12
C ALA A 184 -6.77 2.11 16.73
N PHE A 185 -7.08 1.81 15.46
CA PHE A 185 -6.98 0.47 14.91
C PHE A 185 -5.55 -0.08 14.98
N ALA A 186 -4.56 0.71 14.54
CA ALA A 186 -3.15 0.31 14.52
C ALA A 186 -2.65 -0.05 15.93
N ARG A 187 -2.83 0.83 16.91
CA ARG A 187 -2.44 0.56 18.30
C ARG A 187 -3.05 -0.70 18.87
N ARG A 188 -4.34 -0.91 18.64
CA ARG A 188 -5.06 -2.10 19.17
C ARG A 188 -4.57 -3.38 18.52
N LEU A 189 -4.39 -3.39 17.20
CA LEU A 189 -3.91 -4.55 16.45
C LEU A 189 -2.48 -4.92 16.86
N VAL A 190 -1.56 -3.95 16.88
CA VAL A 190 -0.16 -4.17 17.27
C VAL A 190 -0.06 -4.71 18.68
N ARG A 191 -0.76 -4.09 19.63
CA ARG A 191 -0.80 -4.58 21.02
C ARG A 191 -1.32 -6.03 21.11
N THR A 192 -2.37 -6.36 20.37
CA THR A 192 -2.92 -7.73 20.32
C THR A 192 -1.90 -8.74 19.79
N VAL A 193 -1.15 -8.37 18.73
CA VAL A 193 -0.13 -9.26 18.14
C VAL A 193 1.07 -9.41 19.08
N LEU A 194 1.55 -8.34 19.70
CA LEU A 194 2.71 -8.39 20.60
C LEU A 194 2.43 -9.16 21.90
N VAL A 195 1.23 -9.03 22.44
CA VAL A 195 0.82 -9.73 23.68
C VAL A 195 0.32 -11.14 23.39
N GLY A 196 -0.24 -11.38 22.20
CA GLY A 196 -0.95 -12.60 21.84
C GLY A 196 -2.39 -12.63 22.41
N ILE A 197 -3.11 -13.71 22.12
CA ILE A 197 -4.50 -13.94 22.56
C ILE A 197 -4.63 -15.16 23.49
N GLY A 198 -3.53 -15.86 23.73
CA GLY A 198 -3.49 -16.99 24.65
C GLY A 198 -3.65 -16.52 26.11
N GLY A 199 -4.50 -17.17 26.89
CA GLY A 199 -4.56 -16.96 28.33
C GLY A 199 -3.25 -17.39 28.99
N VAL A 200 -2.83 -16.67 30.04
CA VAL A 200 -1.71 -17.12 30.87
C VAL A 200 -2.16 -18.40 31.59
N SER A 201 -1.59 -19.54 31.19
CA SER A 201 -1.76 -20.78 31.97
C SER A 201 -1.04 -20.55 33.30
N GLY A 202 -1.79 -20.38 34.37
CA GLY A 202 -1.28 -20.30 35.72
C GLY A 202 -0.71 -21.66 36.21
#